data_6e7e8dd57c5640378b25c411e0cd0291
#
_entry.id   6e7e8dd57c5640378b25c411e0cd0291
#
_cell.length_a   1.000
_cell.length_b   1.000
_cell.length_c   1.000
_cell.angle_alpha   90.00
_cell.angle_beta   90.00
_cell.angle_gamma   90.00
#
_symmetry.space_group_name_H-M   'P 1'
#
loop_
_entity.id
_entity.type
_entity.pdbx_description
1 polymer ?
#
loop_
_entity_poly.entity_id
_entity_poly.type
_entity_poly.pdbx_seq_one_letter_code
_entity_poly.pdbx_strand_id
1 'polypeptide(L)'
;EMCAYAAFLSGREAAKYMVERQKGSIFFTGATASVRGSAGYAAFASGKFALRGLAQSMARELGPKNIHVAHLVIDAGVDTAFVRDRVRQAGNDPDNLPPDTLMNPYSIAEAYWILHHQTRDGWTHELDIRPFAETW
;
A
#
# COMPACT_ATOMS: atom_id res chain seq x y z
N GLU A 1 6.89 0.22 -14.86
CA GLU A 1 7.85 1.32 -14.65
C GLU A 1 7.30 2.41 -13.71
N MET A 2 6.09 2.90 -13.92
CA MET A 2 5.59 4.05 -13.16
C MET A 2 5.47 3.82 -11.63
N CYS A 3 5.02 2.66 -11.15
CA CYS A 3 4.82 2.46 -9.71
C CYS A 3 6.10 2.57 -8.89
N ALA A 4 7.12 1.82 -9.22
CA ALA A 4 8.35 1.79 -8.42
C ALA A 4 9.22 3.03 -8.63
N TYR A 5 9.36 3.50 -9.88
CA TYR A 5 10.18 4.67 -10.20
C TYR A 5 9.59 5.97 -9.63
N ALA A 6 8.29 6.19 -9.80
CA ALA A 6 7.63 7.36 -9.22
C ALA A 6 7.70 7.34 -7.68
N ALA A 7 7.51 6.16 -7.07
CA ALA A 7 7.65 6.00 -5.63
C ALA A 7 9.08 6.26 -5.14
N PHE A 8 10.10 5.79 -5.89
CA PHE A 8 11.50 6.10 -5.60
C PHE A 8 11.77 7.61 -5.62
N LEU A 9 11.34 8.30 -6.68
CA LEU A 9 11.53 9.75 -6.78
C LEU A 9 10.83 10.50 -5.63
N SER A 10 9.57 10.19 -5.37
CA SER A 10 8.80 10.84 -4.31
C SER A 10 9.39 10.55 -2.92
N GLY A 11 9.73 9.30 -2.64
CA GLY A 11 10.33 8.89 -1.38
C GLY A 11 11.70 9.52 -1.15
N ARG A 12 12.55 9.58 -2.19
CA ARG A 12 13.83 10.23 -2.14
C ARG A 12 13.72 11.72 -1.82
N GLU A 13 12.82 12.43 -2.49
CA GLU A 13 12.63 13.87 -2.24
C GLU A 13 12.06 14.10 -0.84
N ALA A 14 11.07 13.34 -0.41
CA ALA A 14 10.55 13.44 0.96
C ALA A 14 11.61 13.16 2.02
N ALA A 15 12.45 12.15 1.80
CA ALA A 15 13.53 11.78 2.72
C ALA A 15 14.51 12.91 2.97
N LYS A 16 14.87 13.71 1.98
CA LYS A 16 15.79 14.86 2.14
C LYS A 16 15.33 15.80 3.26
N TYR A 17 14.08 16.21 3.23
CA TYR A 17 13.51 17.13 4.23
C TYR A 17 13.28 16.44 5.58
N MET A 18 12.89 15.16 5.57
CA MET A 18 12.65 14.41 6.80
C MET A 18 13.92 14.09 7.56
N VAL A 19 15.02 13.78 6.86
CA VAL A 19 16.33 13.52 7.47
C VAL A 19 16.88 14.76 8.18
N GLU A 20 16.77 15.93 7.57
CA GLU A 20 17.22 17.20 8.19
C GLU A 20 16.52 17.47 9.53
N ARG A 21 15.20 17.25 9.59
CA ARG A 21 14.41 17.46 10.81
C ARG A 21 14.34 16.25 11.74
N GLN A 22 14.94 15.12 11.34
CA GLN A 22 14.91 13.82 12.06
C GLN A 22 13.50 13.39 12.48
N LYS A 23 12.52 13.59 11.59
CA LYS A 23 11.11 13.26 11.85
C LYS A 23 10.34 13.10 10.56
N GLY A 24 9.57 12.03 10.44
CA GLY A 24 8.66 11.83 9.33
C GLY A 24 8.17 10.38 9.21
N SER A 25 7.19 10.23 8.34
CA SER A 25 6.67 8.92 7.93
C SER A 25 6.57 8.87 6.41
N ILE A 26 7.02 7.78 5.82
CA ILE A 26 6.90 7.49 4.39
C ILE A 26 6.15 6.17 4.26
N PHE A 27 4.96 6.20 3.66
CA PHE A 27 4.14 5.01 3.49
C PHE A 27 3.96 4.71 2.01
N PHE A 28 4.25 3.48 1.64
CA PHE A 28 4.07 2.98 0.28
C PHE A 28 2.81 2.10 0.20
N THR A 29 1.94 2.43 -0.74
CA THR A 29 0.70 1.69 -0.97
C THR A 29 0.97 0.47 -1.85
N GLY A 30 0.94 -0.70 -1.25
CA GLY A 30 1.00 -1.98 -1.91
C GLY A 30 -0.37 -2.47 -2.37
N ALA A 31 -0.39 -3.69 -2.89
CA ALA A 31 -1.58 -4.39 -3.36
C ALA A 31 -1.32 -5.90 -3.21
N THR A 32 -2.35 -6.73 -3.47
CA THR A 32 -2.20 -8.18 -3.67
C THR A 32 -0.97 -8.50 -4.54
N ALA A 33 -0.80 -7.73 -5.61
CA ALA A 33 0.31 -7.87 -6.55
C ALA A 33 1.70 -7.53 -5.97
N SER A 34 1.80 -7.03 -4.73
CA SER A 34 3.07 -6.86 -4.03
C SER A 34 3.61 -8.15 -3.42
N VAL A 35 2.75 -9.16 -3.25
CA VAL A 35 3.06 -10.41 -2.54
C VAL A 35 2.79 -11.67 -3.36
N ARG A 36 1.99 -11.56 -4.43
CA ARG A 36 1.72 -12.66 -5.36
C ARG A 36 1.49 -12.16 -6.79
N GLY A 37 1.96 -12.92 -7.78
CA GLY A 37 1.64 -12.70 -9.19
C GLY A 37 0.34 -13.43 -9.57
N SER A 38 -0.32 -12.93 -10.61
CA SER A 38 -1.49 -13.57 -11.20
C SER A 38 -1.42 -13.51 -12.71
N ALA A 39 -2.08 -14.44 -13.40
CA ALA A 39 -2.15 -14.47 -14.85
C ALA A 39 -2.71 -13.14 -15.39
N GLY A 40 -2.06 -12.56 -16.40
CA GLY A 40 -2.42 -11.26 -16.98
C GLY A 40 -1.91 -10.03 -16.23
N TYR A 41 -1.29 -10.19 -15.06
CA TYR A 41 -0.84 -9.08 -14.20
C TYR A 41 0.69 -8.95 -14.09
N ALA A 42 1.46 -9.55 -14.99
CA ALA A 42 2.92 -9.60 -14.91
C ALA A 42 3.56 -8.20 -14.74
N ALA A 43 3.19 -7.22 -15.55
CA ALA A 43 3.73 -5.86 -15.45
C ALA A 43 3.34 -5.16 -14.14
N PHE A 44 2.09 -5.34 -13.70
CA PHE A 44 1.60 -4.75 -12.45
C PHE A 44 2.28 -5.39 -11.24
N ALA A 45 2.35 -6.71 -11.19
CA ALA A 45 3.03 -7.44 -10.13
C ALA A 45 4.52 -7.09 -10.05
N SER A 46 5.23 -7.04 -11.19
CA SER A 46 6.64 -6.62 -11.21
C SER A 46 6.84 -5.24 -10.60
N GLY A 47 5.97 -4.27 -10.94
CA GLY A 47 6.03 -2.92 -10.36
C GLY A 47 5.74 -2.89 -8.86
N LYS A 48 4.78 -3.69 -8.39
CA LYS A 48 4.40 -3.75 -6.98
C LYS A 48 5.41 -4.53 -6.11
N PHE A 49 6.03 -5.59 -6.62
CA PHE A 49 7.15 -6.26 -5.96
C PHE A 49 8.37 -5.32 -5.86
N ALA A 50 8.68 -4.58 -6.93
CA ALA A 50 9.76 -3.60 -6.92
C ALA A 50 9.49 -2.48 -5.88
N LEU A 51 8.24 -2.02 -5.75
CA LEU A 51 7.83 -1.07 -4.71
C LEU A 51 8.06 -1.62 -3.31
N ARG A 52 7.73 -2.89 -3.07
CA ARG A 52 7.96 -3.56 -1.79
C ARG A 52 9.47 -3.62 -1.45
N GLY A 53 10.31 -3.97 -2.43
CA GLY A 53 11.77 -3.97 -2.27
C GLY A 53 12.32 -2.57 -1.96
N LEU A 54 11.81 -1.53 -2.63
CA LEU A 54 12.14 -0.14 -2.35
C LEU A 54 11.79 0.24 -0.90
N ALA A 55 10.58 -0.07 -0.45
CA ALA A 55 10.13 0.21 0.91
C ALA A 55 11.03 -0.45 1.96
N GLN A 56 11.44 -1.70 1.73
CA GLN A 56 12.36 -2.43 2.62
C GLN A 56 13.73 -1.77 2.70
N SER A 57 14.30 -1.35 1.59
CA SER A 57 15.59 -0.65 1.56
C SER A 57 15.52 0.70 2.27
N MET A 58 14.52 1.50 1.96
CA MET A 58 14.34 2.81 2.59
C MET A 58 14.06 2.70 4.08
N ALA A 59 13.32 1.69 4.54
CA ALA A 59 13.07 1.47 5.96
C ALA A 59 14.39 1.21 6.73
N ARG A 60 15.28 0.40 6.18
CA ARG A 60 16.59 0.11 6.79
C ARG A 60 17.52 1.32 6.81
N GLU A 61 17.50 2.12 5.75
CA GLU A 61 18.33 3.30 5.63
C GLU A 61 17.84 4.48 6.48
N LEU A 62 16.54 4.70 6.53
CA LEU A 62 15.92 5.88 7.13
C LEU A 62 15.45 5.66 8.58
N GLY A 63 15.19 4.43 8.98
CA GLY A 63 14.79 4.09 10.34
C GLY A 63 15.78 4.61 11.40
N PRO A 64 17.11 4.39 11.26
CA PRO A 64 18.11 4.96 12.17
C PRO A 64 18.11 6.49 12.23
N LYS A 65 17.52 7.15 11.23
CA LYS A 65 17.39 8.62 11.14
C LYS A 65 16.05 9.11 11.66
N ASN A 66 15.33 8.26 12.40
CA ASN A 66 14.02 8.54 13.00
C ASN A 66 12.90 8.81 11.96
N ILE A 67 12.93 8.11 10.84
CA ILE A 67 11.88 8.18 9.81
C ILE A 67 11.21 6.83 9.71
N HIS A 68 9.91 6.79 9.94
CA HIS A 68 9.10 5.58 9.85
C HIS A 68 8.75 5.28 8.39
N VAL A 69 9.28 4.20 7.84
CA VAL A 69 8.94 3.75 6.48
C VAL A 69 8.17 2.44 6.55
N ALA A 70 6.95 2.45 6.02
CA ALA A 70 6.09 1.27 5.98
C ALA A 70 5.52 1.01 4.59
N HIS A 71 5.17 -0.24 4.35
CA HIS A 71 4.49 -0.75 3.16
C HIS A 71 3.15 -1.35 3.58
N LEU A 72 2.06 -0.76 3.08
CA LEU A 72 0.71 -1.24 3.35
C LEU A 72 0.22 -2.06 2.17
N VAL A 73 0.06 -3.37 2.37
CA VAL A 73 -0.55 -4.28 1.39
C VAL A 73 -2.07 -4.18 1.51
N ILE A 74 -2.71 -3.62 0.49
CA ILE A 74 -4.16 -3.57 0.36
C ILE A 74 -4.57 -4.75 -0.53
N ASP A 75 -4.92 -5.87 0.10
CA ASP A 75 -5.33 -7.09 -0.60
C ASP A 75 -6.85 -7.05 -0.83
N ALA A 76 -7.28 -6.15 -1.71
CA ALA A 76 -8.69 -5.88 -1.95
C ALA A 76 -8.97 -5.11 -3.24
N GLY A 77 -10.18 -5.25 -3.74
CA GLY A 77 -10.82 -4.20 -4.51
C GLY A 77 -11.28 -3.08 -3.59
N VAL A 78 -10.74 -1.88 -3.77
CA VAL A 78 -11.15 -0.72 -2.97
C VAL A 78 -12.45 -0.15 -3.52
N ASP A 79 -13.42 0.15 -2.66
CA ASP A 79 -14.72 0.70 -3.06
C ASP A 79 -14.59 2.12 -3.61
N THR A 80 -14.29 2.21 -4.88
CA THR A 80 -14.14 3.44 -5.67
C THR A 80 -14.94 3.34 -6.94
N ALA A 81 -15.27 4.47 -7.57
CA ALA A 81 -15.96 4.51 -8.85
C ALA A 81 -15.23 3.64 -9.90
N PHE A 82 -13.90 3.72 -9.96
CA PHE A 82 -13.08 2.94 -10.88
C PHE A 82 -13.24 1.43 -10.68
N VAL A 83 -13.20 0.94 -9.43
CA VAL A 83 -13.36 -0.49 -9.13
C VAL A 83 -14.80 -0.94 -9.38
N ARG A 84 -15.79 -0.14 -8.99
CA ARG A 84 -17.21 -0.40 -9.28
C ARG A 84 -17.48 -0.52 -10.79
N ASP A 85 -16.88 0.35 -11.60
CA ASP A 85 -17.01 0.25 -13.07
C ASP A 85 -16.37 -1.03 -13.63
N ARG A 86 -15.24 -1.48 -13.08
CA ARG A 86 -14.63 -2.76 -13.45
C ARG A 86 -15.51 -3.96 -13.07
N VAL A 87 -16.18 -3.92 -11.92
CA VAL A 87 -17.14 -4.92 -11.50
C VAL A 87 -18.31 -5.00 -12.50
N ARG A 88 -18.84 -3.84 -12.94
CA ARG A 88 -19.89 -3.79 -13.98
C ARG A 88 -19.42 -4.36 -15.32
N GLN A 89 -18.20 -4.01 -15.74
CA GLN A 89 -17.59 -4.52 -16.99
C GLN A 89 -17.39 -6.05 -16.94
N ALA A 90 -17.18 -6.61 -15.76
CA ALA A 90 -17.11 -8.06 -15.55
C ALA A 90 -18.49 -8.75 -15.50
N GLY A 91 -19.58 -8.00 -15.69
CA GLY A 91 -20.94 -8.53 -15.71
C GLY A 91 -21.58 -8.68 -14.32
N ASN A 92 -21.01 -8.06 -13.29
CA ASN A 92 -21.54 -8.08 -11.94
C ASN A 92 -22.15 -6.72 -11.55
N ASP A 93 -23.07 -6.71 -10.60
CA ASP A 93 -23.62 -5.50 -10.02
C ASP A 93 -22.86 -5.14 -8.73
N PRO A 94 -22.13 -4.01 -8.68
CA PRO A 94 -21.39 -3.62 -7.50
C PRO A 94 -22.27 -3.29 -6.29
N ASP A 95 -23.57 -3.02 -6.50
CA ASP A 95 -24.51 -2.73 -5.42
C ASP A 95 -25.14 -4.00 -4.81
N ASN A 96 -24.98 -5.14 -5.48
CA ASN A 96 -25.45 -6.46 -5.05
C ASN A 96 -24.30 -7.46 -4.75
N LEU A 97 -23.09 -6.98 -4.55
CA LEU A 97 -21.98 -7.83 -4.09
C LEU A 97 -22.25 -8.31 -2.65
N PRO A 98 -21.77 -9.50 -2.26
CA PRO A 98 -21.80 -9.91 -0.87
C PRO A 98 -21.22 -8.83 0.05
N PRO A 99 -21.73 -8.68 1.28
CA PRO A 99 -21.15 -7.75 2.25
C PRO A 99 -19.63 -7.94 2.41
N ASP A 100 -18.93 -6.86 2.62
CA ASP A 100 -17.47 -6.85 2.85
C ASP A 100 -16.64 -7.50 1.72
N THR A 101 -17.12 -7.41 0.47
CA THR A 101 -16.37 -7.79 -0.73
C THR A 101 -15.39 -6.68 -1.15
N LEU A 102 -15.84 -5.43 -1.12
CA LEU A 102 -15.01 -4.26 -1.41
C LEU A 102 -14.57 -3.59 -0.11
N MET A 103 -13.33 -3.14 -0.10
CA MET A 103 -12.78 -2.44 1.07
C MET A 103 -13.17 -0.98 1.07
N ASN A 104 -13.71 -0.51 2.19
CA ASN A 104 -14.04 0.90 2.39
C ASN A 104 -12.74 1.74 2.45
N PRO A 105 -12.61 2.83 1.67
CA PRO A 105 -11.45 3.72 1.74
C PRO A 105 -11.16 4.28 3.12
N TYR A 106 -12.16 4.48 3.95
CA TYR A 106 -11.97 4.95 5.34
C TYR A 106 -11.23 3.93 6.21
N SER A 107 -11.44 2.63 6.00
CA SER A 107 -10.69 1.59 6.70
C SER A 107 -9.20 1.61 6.36
N ILE A 108 -8.88 1.96 5.11
CA ILE A 108 -7.50 2.14 4.64
C ILE A 108 -6.89 3.40 5.29
N ALA A 109 -7.63 4.50 5.31
CA ALA A 109 -7.18 5.74 5.94
C ALA A 109 -6.89 5.55 7.44
N GLU A 110 -7.74 4.80 8.16
CA GLU A 110 -7.51 4.40 9.55
C GLU A 110 -6.22 3.60 9.73
N ALA A 111 -5.95 2.64 8.84
CA ALA A 111 -4.71 1.87 8.89
C ALA A 111 -3.47 2.77 8.75
N TYR A 112 -3.47 3.75 7.84
CA TYR A 112 -2.40 4.74 7.73
C TYR A 112 -2.28 5.63 8.97
N TRP A 113 -3.41 6.03 9.55
CA TRP A 113 -3.43 6.86 10.75
C TRP A 113 -2.81 6.12 11.94
N ILE A 114 -3.15 4.85 12.13
CA ILE A 114 -2.57 3.98 13.15
C ILE A 114 -1.04 3.85 12.94
N LEU A 115 -0.59 3.57 11.73
CA LEU A 115 0.83 3.48 11.40
C LEU A 115 1.59 4.77 11.74
N HIS A 116 0.99 5.92 11.43
CA HIS A 116 1.62 7.22 11.67
C HIS A 116 1.82 7.53 13.15
N HIS A 117 0.94 7.03 14.02
CA HIS A 117 0.96 7.29 15.46
C HIS A 117 1.74 6.26 16.29
N GLN A 118 2.32 5.26 15.65
CA GLN A 118 3.13 4.27 16.35
C GLN A 118 4.38 4.89 16.98
N THR A 119 4.69 4.43 18.19
CA THR A 119 5.94 4.79 18.88
C THR A 119 7.14 4.09 18.26
N ARG A 120 8.35 4.65 18.41
CA ARG A 120 9.57 4.16 17.76
C ARG A 120 9.98 2.75 18.16
N ASP A 121 9.58 2.30 19.33
CA ASP A 121 9.84 0.96 19.84
C ASP A 121 8.95 -0.12 19.23
N GLY A 122 7.92 0.29 18.47
CA GLY A 122 6.95 -0.62 17.86
C GLY A 122 6.52 -0.23 16.44
N TRP A 123 7.42 0.27 15.62
CA TRP A 123 7.10 0.58 14.21
C TRP A 123 6.82 -0.66 13.38
N THR A 124 5.63 -0.70 12.78
CA THR A 124 5.28 -1.70 11.76
C THR A 124 5.94 -1.33 10.44
N HIS A 125 6.69 -2.26 9.86
CA HIS A 125 7.26 -2.08 8.52
C HIS A 125 6.29 -2.50 7.42
N GLU A 126 5.61 -3.63 7.57
CA GLU A 126 4.64 -4.11 6.59
C GLU A 126 3.33 -4.47 7.29
N LEU A 127 2.24 -3.94 6.77
CA LEU A 127 0.88 -4.22 7.23
C LEU A 127 0.06 -4.74 6.06
N ASP A 128 -0.61 -5.86 6.26
CA ASP A 128 -1.52 -6.48 5.29
C ASP A 128 -2.95 -6.32 5.78
N ILE A 129 -3.80 -5.70 4.96
CA ILE A 129 -5.23 -5.55 5.26
C ILE A 129 -6.08 -6.05 4.10
N ARG A 130 -7.18 -6.71 4.42
CA ARG A 130 -8.10 -7.30 3.46
C ARG A 130 -9.52 -7.31 3.97
N PRO A 131 -10.53 -7.29 3.09
CA PRO A 131 -11.91 -7.45 3.50
C PRO A 131 -12.19 -8.90 3.95
N PHE A 132 -13.22 -9.06 4.74
CA PHE A 132 -13.64 -10.37 5.26
C PHE A 132 -13.90 -11.40 4.15
N ALA A 133 -14.45 -10.96 3.02
CA ALA A 133 -14.79 -11.85 1.89
C ALA A 133 -13.59 -12.17 0.98
N GLU A 134 -12.39 -11.62 1.23
CA GLU A 134 -11.20 -11.94 0.43
C GLU A 134 -10.75 -13.38 0.70
N THR A 135 -10.48 -14.11 -0.37
CA THR A 135 -9.99 -15.49 -0.32
C THR A 135 -8.51 -15.56 -0.67
N TRP A 136 -7.83 -16.48 0.00
CA TRP A 136 -6.39 -16.73 -0.22
C TRP A 136 -6.10 -17.61 -1.43
#